data_db8494dd9c5757dea0d603e16eed4df0
#
_entry.id   db8494dd9c5757dea0d603e16eed4df0
#
_cell.length_a   1.000
_cell.length_b   1.000
_cell.length_c   1.000
_cell.angle_alpha   90.00
_cell.angle_beta   90.00
_cell.angle_gamma   90.00
#
_symmetry.space_group_name_H-M   'P 1'
#
loop_
_entity.id
_entity.type
_entity.pdbx_description
1 polymer ?
#
loop_
_entity_poly.entity_id
_entity_poly.type
_entity_poly.pdbx_seq_one_letter_code
_entity_poly.pdbx_strand_id
1 'polypeptide(L)'
;MFADSTLARRVERAEAAMSAAMVEGVCRQSGAESTVVPVGAGFAIYAGPGSPFNKIIGAGLDAGPLDEPALDAAERVCAAHGAPVRAEVCVLAAPDVFAAFSRRGYVFETVEHVLGMTLPANDGVPVPLQGAVEIAQVEGEAGSNPWIGVVVDGFSVPDVTDTGVTGESFPADVLRETFRNYRYVEAFHRYLSRLGGRPAGG
;
A
#
# COMPACT_ATOMS: atom_id res chain seq x y z
N MET A 1 -4.57 17.41 -13.39
CA MET A 1 -5.53 17.68 -12.29
C MET A 1 -4.74 17.63 -11.00
N PHE A 2 -4.85 18.63 -10.14
CA PHE A 2 -4.23 18.56 -8.82
C PHE A 2 -5.23 17.94 -7.84
N ALA A 3 -4.75 17.11 -6.92
CA ALA A 3 -5.59 16.53 -5.88
C ALA A 3 -6.11 17.62 -4.93
N ASP A 4 -7.39 17.61 -4.67
CA ASP A 4 -7.99 18.30 -3.54
C ASP A 4 -8.13 17.33 -2.35
N SER A 5 -8.49 17.84 -1.19
CA SER A 5 -8.66 17.02 0.01
C SER A 5 -9.75 15.96 -0.13
N THR A 6 -10.71 16.13 -1.03
CA THR A 6 -11.77 15.14 -1.28
C THR A 6 -11.24 13.95 -2.04
N LEU A 7 -10.49 14.20 -3.12
CA LEU A 7 -9.85 13.15 -3.89
C LEU A 7 -8.79 12.42 -3.06
N ALA A 8 -7.93 13.18 -2.36
CA ALA A 8 -6.92 12.61 -1.47
C ALA A 8 -7.55 11.67 -0.44
N ARG A 9 -8.61 12.11 0.25
CA ARG A 9 -9.32 11.28 1.24
C ARG A 9 -9.88 9.98 0.64
N ARG A 10 -10.37 10.03 -0.61
CA ARG A 10 -10.88 8.83 -1.28
C ARG A 10 -9.76 7.84 -1.59
N VAL A 11 -8.61 8.32 -2.06
CA VAL A 11 -7.45 7.49 -2.38
C VAL A 11 -6.89 6.86 -1.11
N GLU A 12 -6.59 7.66 -0.10
CA GLU A 12 -6.07 7.20 1.19
C GLU A 12 -6.97 6.15 1.85
N ARG A 13 -8.29 6.38 1.85
CA ARG A 13 -9.24 5.40 2.41
C ARG A 13 -9.29 4.09 1.62
N ALA A 14 -9.20 4.16 0.30
CA ALA A 14 -9.20 2.96 -0.54
C ALA A 14 -7.96 2.11 -0.28
N GLU A 15 -6.80 2.73 -0.19
CA GLU A 15 -5.54 2.07 0.10
C GLU A 15 -5.51 1.48 1.52
N ALA A 16 -5.93 2.26 2.50
CA ALA A 16 -6.02 1.81 3.89
C ALA A 16 -6.98 0.61 4.05
N ALA A 17 -8.15 0.67 3.41
CA ALA A 17 -9.12 -0.42 3.45
C ALA A 17 -8.61 -1.69 2.75
N MET A 18 -7.92 -1.54 1.61
CA MET A 18 -7.29 -2.66 0.91
C MET A 18 -6.23 -3.32 1.79
N SER A 19 -5.34 -2.54 2.38
CA SER A 19 -4.26 -3.03 3.23
C SER A 19 -4.79 -3.76 4.47
N ALA A 20 -5.81 -3.20 5.14
CA ALA A 20 -6.46 -3.84 6.28
C ALA A 20 -7.15 -5.16 5.87
N ALA A 21 -7.92 -5.16 4.78
CA ALA A 21 -8.62 -6.35 4.30
C ALA A 21 -7.66 -7.48 3.93
N MET A 22 -6.50 -7.15 3.34
CA MET A 22 -5.48 -8.14 3.01
C MET A 22 -4.92 -8.78 4.29
N VAL A 23 -4.51 -7.97 5.26
CA VAL A 23 -3.91 -8.46 6.52
C VAL A 23 -4.92 -9.29 7.32
N GLU A 24 -6.16 -8.85 7.43
CA GLU A 24 -7.23 -9.62 8.04
C GLU A 24 -7.51 -10.94 7.30
N GLY A 25 -7.45 -10.92 5.96
CA GLY A 25 -7.61 -12.11 5.13
C GLY A 25 -6.52 -13.14 5.41
N VAL A 26 -5.27 -12.71 5.49
CA VAL A 26 -4.12 -13.56 5.85
C VAL A 26 -4.30 -14.14 7.25
N CYS A 27 -4.64 -13.31 8.23
CA CYS A 27 -4.87 -13.74 9.62
C CYS A 27 -5.94 -14.86 9.69
N ARG A 28 -7.08 -14.66 9.03
CA ARG A 28 -8.16 -15.67 9.00
C ARG A 28 -7.74 -17.00 8.36
N GLN A 29 -6.87 -16.97 7.34
CA GLN A 29 -6.51 -18.17 6.57
C GLN A 29 -5.32 -18.91 7.16
N SER A 30 -4.32 -18.23 7.66
CA SER A 30 -3.07 -18.84 8.11
C SER A 30 -2.91 -18.85 9.62
N GLY A 31 -3.75 -18.11 10.37
CA GLY A 31 -3.55 -17.88 11.80
C GLY A 31 -2.29 -17.05 12.11
N ALA A 32 -1.73 -16.35 11.09
CA ALA A 32 -0.56 -15.50 11.30
C ALA A 32 -0.86 -14.39 12.31
N GLU A 33 0.12 -14.09 13.15
CA GLU A 33 0.02 -12.99 14.10
C GLU A 33 0.05 -11.66 13.34
N SER A 34 -1.08 -11.00 13.35
CA SER A 34 -1.25 -9.68 12.74
C SER A 34 -2.28 -8.88 13.53
N THR A 35 -2.17 -7.56 13.43
CA THR A 35 -3.08 -6.66 14.14
C THR A 35 -3.46 -5.49 13.23
N VAL A 36 -4.74 -5.15 13.24
CA VAL A 36 -5.29 -3.97 12.57
C VAL A 36 -6.00 -3.14 13.62
N VAL A 37 -5.51 -1.94 13.87
CA VAL A 37 -6.07 -0.99 14.85
C VAL A 37 -6.64 0.20 14.09
N PRO A 38 -7.92 0.53 14.23
CA PRO A 38 -8.47 1.76 13.66
C PRO A 38 -7.79 3.01 14.23
N VAL A 39 -7.42 3.95 13.37
CA VAL A 39 -6.86 5.27 13.71
C VAL A 39 -7.59 6.33 12.90
N GLY A 40 -8.63 6.93 13.47
CA GLY A 40 -9.54 7.80 12.72
C GLY A 40 -10.23 7.03 11.59
N ALA A 41 -10.15 7.53 10.35
CA ALA A 41 -10.66 6.82 9.16
C ALA A 41 -9.62 5.88 8.52
N GLY A 42 -8.42 5.81 9.08
CA GLY A 42 -7.35 4.92 8.65
C GLY A 42 -7.12 3.77 9.61
N PHE A 43 -5.99 3.11 9.45
CA PHE A 43 -5.59 1.96 10.26
C PHE A 43 -4.10 2.03 10.61
N ALA A 44 -3.76 1.51 11.78
CA ALA A 44 -2.41 1.08 12.07
C ALA A 44 -2.36 -0.45 11.91
N ILE A 45 -1.41 -0.92 11.14
CA ILE A 45 -1.32 -2.31 10.73
C ILE A 45 0.03 -2.88 11.17
N TYR A 46 -0.02 -4.06 11.78
CA TYR A 46 1.11 -4.95 11.92
C TYR A 46 0.80 -6.27 11.20
N ALA A 47 1.60 -6.61 10.22
CA ALA A 47 1.39 -7.75 9.32
C ALA A 47 2.55 -8.76 9.39
N GLY A 48 3.27 -8.79 10.52
CA GLY A 48 4.40 -9.68 10.73
C GLY A 48 5.76 -9.01 10.52
N PRO A 49 6.85 -9.71 10.87
CA PRO A 49 8.20 -9.16 10.80
C PRO A 49 8.59 -8.69 9.41
N GLY A 50 9.10 -7.47 9.28
CA GLY A 50 9.60 -6.91 8.02
C GLY A 50 8.55 -6.64 6.96
N SER A 51 7.25 -6.76 7.26
CA SER A 51 6.19 -6.52 6.29
C SER A 51 6.13 -5.06 5.86
N PRO A 52 5.93 -4.78 4.55
CA PRO A 52 5.70 -3.42 4.05
C PRO A 52 4.40 -2.79 4.54
N PHE A 53 3.50 -3.60 5.11
CA PHE A 53 2.25 -3.13 5.70
C PHE A 53 2.36 -2.74 7.19
N ASN A 54 3.54 -2.82 7.81
CA ASN A 54 3.75 -2.38 9.19
C ASN A 54 3.78 -0.85 9.25
N LYS A 55 2.60 -0.23 9.16
CA LYS A 55 2.48 1.23 9.11
C LYS A 55 1.10 1.73 9.54
N ILE A 56 1.05 3.01 9.88
CA ILE A 56 -0.19 3.78 10.02
C ILE A 56 -0.50 4.39 8.65
N ILE A 57 -1.71 4.17 8.14
CA ILE A 57 -2.11 4.58 6.79
C ILE A 57 -3.55 5.13 6.78
N GLY A 58 -3.81 6.14 5.97
CA GLY A 58 -5.13 6.75 5.79
C GLY A 58 -5.60 7.62 6.97
N ALA A 59 -4.72 7.91 7.93
CA ALA A 59 -5.01 8.78 9.06
C ALA A 59 -4.73 10.26 8.74
N GLY A 60 -5.43 11.18 9.41
CA GLY A 60 -5.14 12.61 9.39
C GLY A 60 -5.87 13.44 8.33
N LEU A 61 -6.68 12.84 7.46
CA LEU A 61 -7.55 13.56 6.52
C LEU A 61 -9.00 13.72 7.02
N ASP A 62 -9.30 13.26 8.23
CA ASP A 62 -10.61 13.44 8.84
C ASP A 62 -10.75 14.83 9.48
N ALA A 63 -11.99 15.21 9.74
CA ALA A 63 -12.25 16.41 10.53
C ALA A 63 -11.96 16.11 12.01
N GLY A 64 -11.07 16.87 12.60
CA GLY A 64 -10.72 16.79 14.01
C GLY A 64 -9.28 16.36 14.28
N PRO A 65 -8.89 16.36 15.56
CA PRO A 65 -7.55 15.96 15.97
C PRO A 65 -7.33 14.46 15.75
N LEU A 66 -6.08 14.06 15.64
CA LEU A 66 -5.70 12.65 15.63
C LEU A 66 -6.16 11.94 16.91
N ASP A 67 -6.54 10.69 16.76
CA ASP A 67 -6.89 9.81 17.89
C ASP A 67 -5.62 9.36 18.62
N GLU A 68 -5.18 10.16 19.59
CA GLU A 68 -3.96 9.90 20.37
C GLU A 68 -4.03 8.53 21.10
N PRO A 69 -5.15 8.12 21.74
CA PRO A 69 -5.28 6.77 22.29
C PRO A 69 -5.09 5.65 21.27
N ALA A 70 -5.60 5.81 20.04
CA ALA A 70 -5.41 4.84 18.98
C ALA A 70 -3.95 4.78 18.51
N LEU A 71 -3.26 5.92 18.42
CA LEU A 71 -1.81 5.98 18.16
C LEU A 71 -1.01 5.27 19.27
N ASP A 72 -1.35 5.49 20.53
CA ASP A 72 -0.72 4.79 21.65
C ASP A 72 -0.89 3.26 21.55
N ALA A 73 -2.06 2.81 21.11
CA ALA A 73 -2.32 1.39 20.91
C ALA A 73 -1.47 0.82 19.75
N ALA A 74 -1.40 1.55 18.65
CA ALA A 74 -0.59 1.19 17.48
C ALA A 74 0.89 1.07 17.81
N GLU A 75 1.43 2.06 18.49
CA GLU A 75 2.84 2.09 18.92
C GLU A 75 3.17 0.95 19.87
N ARG A 76 2.25 0.62 20.81
CA ARG A 76 2.43 -0.54 21.70
C ARG A 76 2.48 -1.86 20.93
N VAL A 77 1.63 -2.04 19.92
CA VAL A 77 1.65 -3.25 19.08
C VAL A 77 2.99 -3.39 18.39
N CYS A 78 3.46 -2.34 17.71
CA CYS A 78 4.75 -2.38 17.03
C CYS A 78 5.90 -2.63 18.02
N ALA A 79 5.91 -1.96 19.17
CA ALA A 79 6.93 -2.14 20.20
C ALA A 79 6.95 -3.57 20.75
N ALA A 80 5.80 -4.21 20.97
CA ALA A 80 5.68 -5.58 21.44
C ALA A 80 6.36 -6.58 20.48
N HIS A 81 6.40 -6.26 19.20
CA HIS A 81 7.01 -7.08 18.15
C HIS A 81 8.43 -6.60 17.74
N GLY A 82 8.96 -5.57 18.40
CA GLY A 82 10.25 -4.97 18.02
C GLY A 82 10.25 -4.37 16.61
N ALA A 83 9.07 -4.03 16.07
CA ALA A 83 8.92 -3.45 14.75
C ALA A 83 9.00 -1.91 14.81
N PRO A 84 9.60 -1.24 13.83
CA PRO A 84 9.53 0.21 13.72
C PRO A 84 8.07 0.63 13.47
N VAL A 85 7.69 1.77 14.03
CA VAL A 85 6.40 2.40 13.73
C VAL A 85 6.61 3.38 12.60
N ARG A 86 5.91 3.18 11.50
CA ARG A 86 5.89 4.08 10.34
C ARG A 86 4.52 4.70 10.18
N ALA A 87 4.47 5.88 9.57
CA ALA A 87 3.21 6.54 9.26
C ALA A 87 3.28 7.19 7.87
N GLU A 88 2.32 6.86 7.03
CA GLU A 88 2.07 7.56 5.78
C GLU A 88 1.02 8.63 6.02
N VAL A 89 1.41 9.87 5.79
CA VAL A 89 0.55 11.03 6.06
C VAL A 89 0.46 11.88 4.80
N CYS A 90 -0.75 12.02 4.29
CA CYS A 90 -1.01 12.87 3.14
C CYS A 90 -0.60 14.32 3.42
N VAL A 91 0.12 14.94 2.49
CA VAL A 91 0.57 16.35 2.62
C VAL A 91 -0.58 17.36 2.70
N LEU A 92 -1.80 16.94 2.36
CA LEU A 92 -3.02 17.74 2.52
C LEU A 92 -3.68 17.58 3.89
N ALA A 93 -3.10 16.79 4.79
CA ALA A 93 -3.55 16.72 6.19
C ALA A 93 -3.34 18.08 6.90
N ALA A 94 -4.11 18.28 7.95
CA ALA A 94 -3.99 19.53 8.72
C ALA A 94 -2.62 19.63 9.42
N PRO A 95 -2.06 20.83 9.59
CA PRO A 95 -0.73 21.02 10.21
C PRO A 95 -0.58 20.41 11.60
N ASP A 96 -1.65 20.34 12.38
CA ASP A 96 -1.67 19.74 13.72
C ASP A 96 -1.46 18.23 13.70
N VAL A 97 -1.80 17.55 12.60
CA VAL A 97 -1.49 16.12 12.38
C VAL A 97 0.02 15.91 12.35
N PHE A 98 0.75 16.69 11.54
CA PHE A 98 2.21 16.61 11.47
C PHE A 98 2.85 17.00 12.81
N ALA A 99 2.31 18.01 13.48
CA ALA A 99 2.76 18.42 14.80
C ALA A 99 2.55 17.32 15.85
N ALA A 100 1.47 16.53 15.76
CA ALA A 100 1.22 15.41 16.64
C ALA A 100 2.25 14.30 16.44
N PHE A 101 2.51 13.86 15.20
CA PHE A 101 3.55 12.87 14.90
C PHE A 101 4.93 13.36 15.34
N SER A 102 5.27 14.63 15.08
CA SER A 102 6.55 15.20 15.49
C SER A 102 6.73 15.20 17.01
N ARG A 103 5.69 15.57 17.80
CA ARG A 103 5.75 15.49 19.27
C ARG A 103 5.96 14.07 19.80
N ARG A 104 5.51 13.07 19.06
CA ARG A 104 5.68 11.64 19.38
C ARG A 104 7.04 11.08 18.95
N GLY A 105 7.89 11.92 18.35
CA GLY A 105 9.25 11.54 17.95
C GLY A 105 9.35 10.92 16.56
N TYR A 106 8.28 10.98 15.75
CA TYR A 106 8.39 10.60 14.35
C TYR A 106 9.29 11.59 13.60
N VAL A 107 10.14 11.05 12.76
CA VAL A 107 11.03 11.83 11.88
C VAL A 107 10.59 11.65 10.43
N PHE A 108 10.73 12.72 9.66
CA PHE A 108 10.45 12.66 8.22
C PHE A 108 11.50 11.77 7.54
N GLU A 109 11.06 10.82 6.74
CA GLU A 109 11.93 9.88 6.04
C GLU A 109 11.93 10.16 4.53
N THR A 110 10.77 10.16 3.90
CA THR A 110 10.65 10.31 2.45
C THR A 110 9.30 10.89 2.02
N VAL A 111 9.17 11.24 0.75
CA VAL A 111 7.91 11.61 0.10
C VAL A 111 7.62 10.64 -1.02
N GLU A 112 6.40 10.12 -1.04
CA GLU A 112 5.87 9.33 -2.14
C GLU A 112 4.87 10.14 -2.95
N HIS A 113 4.90 9.98 -4.28
CA HIS A 113 3.94 10.61 -5.17
C HIS A 113 2.86 9.61 -5.57
N VAL A 114 1.64 9.89 -5.17
CA VAL A 114 0.48 9.14 -5.64
C VAL A 114 -0.03 9.76 -6.93
N LEU A 115 0.05 9.02 -8.03
CA LEU A 115 -0.44 9.43 -9.33
C LEU A 115 -1.81 8.83 -9.61
N GLY A 116 -2.72 9.66 -10.08
CA GLY A 116 -4.08 9.23 -10.43
C GLY A 116 -4.53 9.87 -11.75
N MET A 117 -5.39 9.15 -12.46
CA MET A 117 -6.05 9.67 -13.65
C MET A 117 -7.55 9.35 -13.61
N THR A 118 -8.35 10.26 -14.16
CA THR A 118 -9.75 9.98 -14.38
C THR A 118 -9.88 9.03 -15.56
N LEU A 119 -10.51 7.89 -15.35
CA LEU A 119 -10.88 7.03 -16.45
C LEU A 119 -12.18 7.56 -17.05
N PRO A 120 -12.28 7.63 -18.41
CA PRO A 120 -13.57 7.94 -19.06
C PRO A 120 -14.58 6.86 -18.67
N ALA A 121 -15.85 7.23 -18.66
CA ALA A 121 -16.90 6.23 -18.54
C ALA A 121 -16.69 5.19 -19.65
N ASN A 122 -16.54 3.93 -19.24
CA ASN A 122 -16.28 2.86 -20.20
C ASN A 122 -17.61 2.55 -20.92
N ASP A 123 -17.75 3.06 -22.14
CA ASP A 123 -18.83 2.74 -23.05
C ASP A 123 -18.63 1.41 -23.80
N GLY A 124 -17.71 0.60 -23.32
CA GLY A 124 -17.44 -0.74 -23.86
C GLY A 124 -16.59 -0.74 -25.13
N VAL A 125 -16.06 0.40 -25.54
CA VAL A 125 -15.14 0.46 -26.69
C VAL A 125 -13.74 0.06 -26.23
N PRO A 126 -13.17 -1.05 -26.74
CA PRO A 126 -11.81 -1.44 -26.43
C PRO A 126 -10.83 -0.35 -26.90
N VAL A 127 -9.96 0.12 -26.01
CA VAL A 127 -8.85 0.97 -26.43
C VAL A 127 -7.79 0.08 -27.11
N PRO A 128 -7.46 0.33 -28.38
CA PRO A 128 -6.43 -0.45 -29.05
C PRO A 128 -5.08 -0.31 -28.33
N LEU A 129 -4.52 -1.41 -27.88
CA LEU A 129 -3.17 -1.43 -27.35
C LEU A 129 -2.17 -1.29 -28.52
N GLN A 130 -1.18 -0.42 -28.36
CA GLN A 130 -0.15 -0.25 -29.38
C GLN A 130 0.90 -1.37 -29.26
N GLY A 131 1.28 -1.93 -30.41
CA GLY A 131 2.32 -2.95 -30.48
C GLY A 131 1.88 -4.34 -30.02
N ALA A 132 2.85 -5.13 -29.56
CA ALA A 132 2.66 -6.52 -29.10
C ALA A 132 2.34 -6.62 -27.61
N VAL A 133 1.63 -5.62 -27.05
CA VAL A 133 1.24 -5.60 -25.65
C VAL A 133 -0.08 -6.33 -25.48
N GLU A 134 -0.10 -7.28 -24.58
CA GLU A 134 -1.29 -8.01 -24.13
C GLU A 134 -1.51 -7.75 -22.65
N ILE A 135 -2.76 -7.50 -22.25
CA ILE A 135 -3.14 -7.37 -20.82
C ILE A 135 -4.22 -8.40 -20.53
N ALA A 136 -4.01 -9.20 -19.51
CA ALA A 136 -4.96 -10.20 -19.06
C ALA A 136 -5.14 -10.14 -17.55
N GLN A 137 -6.36 -10.39 -17.10
CA GLN A 137 -6.63 -10.57 -15.68
C GLN A 137 -5.95 -11.86 -15.20
N VAL A 138 -5.36 -11.77 -14.00
CA VAL A 138 -4.69 -12.90 -13.37
C VAL A 138 -5.72 -13.79 -12.70
N GLU A 139 -5.83 -15.03 -13.15
CA GLU A 139 -6.73 -16.02 -12.58
C GLU A 139 -5.94 -17.20 -12.01
N GLY A 140 -6.38 -17.66 -10.85
CA GLY A 140 -5.81 -18.84 -10.21
C GLY A 140 -4.33 -18.71 -9.83
N GLU A 141 -3.76 -19.82 -9.40
CA GLU A 141 -2.36 -19.87 -8.94
C GLU A 141 -1.36 -19.84 -10.12
N ALA A 142 -1.70 -20.47 -11.23
CA ALA A 142 -0.86 -20.49 -12.42
C ALA A 142 -0.61 -19.08 -13.01
N GLY A 143 -1.62 -18.21 -13.00
CA GLY A 143 -1.48 -16.82 -13.40
C GLY A 143 -0.78 -15.95 -12.35
N SER A 144 -0.91 -16.30 -11.08
CA SER A 144 -0.36 -15.50 -9.97
C SER A 144 1.16 -15.50 -9.93
N ASN A 145 1.81 -16.62 -10.20
CA ASN A 145 3.27 -16.72 -10.11
C ASN A 145 4.02 -15.79 -11.08
N PRO A 146 3.67 -15.70 -12.37
CA PRO A 146 4.27 -14.71 -13.27
C PRO A 146 4.01 -13.27 -12.84
N TRP A 147 2.81 -12.97 -12.35
CA TRP A 147 2.46 -11.65 -11.83
C TRP A 147 3.31 -11.27 -10.63
N ILE A 148 3.42 -12.16 -9.63
CA ILE A 148 4.25 -11.95 -8.44
C ILE A 148 5.72 -11.74 -8.85
N GLY A 149 6.22 -12.51 -9.81
CA GLY A 149 7.58 -12.37 -10.29
C GLY A 149 7.87 -10.97 -10.80
N VAL A 150 7.04 -10.47 -11.73
CA VAL A 150 7.19 -9.13 -12.31
C VAL A 150 7.09 -8.03 -11.25
N VAL A 151 6.11 -8.13 -10.35
CA VAL A 151 5.91 -7.10 -9.31
C VAL A 151 7.09 -7.09 -8.33
N VAL A 152 7.54 -8.26 -7.88
CA VAL A 152 8.71 -8.36 -6.99
C VAL A 152 9.96 -7.84 -7.67
N ASP A 153 10.19 -8.18 -8.93
CA ASP A 153 11.34 -7.69 -9.69
C ASP A 153 11.31 -6.16 -9.80
N GLY A 154 10.13 -5.56 -10.03
CA GLY A 154 9.96 -4.10 -10.05
C GLY A 154 10.28 -3.45 -8.70
N PHE A 155 9.78 -4.00 -7.60
CA PHE A 155 10.06 -3.49 -6.25
C PHE A 155 11.47 -3.80 -5.75
N SER A 156 12.19 -4.70 -6.40
CA SER A 156 13.59 -5.03 -6.06
C SER A 156 14.60 -4.07 -6.69
N VAL A 157 14.17 -3.22 -7.60
CA VAL A 157 15.01 -2.18 -8.18
C VAL A 157 14.79 -0.90 -7.39
N PRO A 158 15.78 -0.46 -6.58
CA PRO A 158 15.63 0.76 -5.81
C PRO A 158 15.57 1.98 -6.72
N ASP A 159 14.77 2.95 -6.34
CA ASP A 159 14.76 4.25 -7.00
C ASP A 159 16.10 4.95 -6.76
N VAL A 160 16.75 5.33 -7.84
CA VAL A 160 18.02 6.05 -7.79
C VAL A 160 17.78 7.48 -8.23
N THR A 161 18.07 8.43 -7.35
CA THR A 161 18.05 9.86 -7.64
C THR A 161 19.47 10.41 -7.71
N ASP A 162 19.64 11.63 -8.18
CA ASP A 162 20.94 12.33 -8.19
C ASP A 162 21.55 12.48 -6.77
N THR A 163 20.73 12.36 -5.72
CA THR A 163 21.15 12.46 -4.32
C THR A 163 21.39 11.10 -3.64
N GLY A 164 21.17 10.01 -4.35
CA GLY A 164 21.40 8.65 -3.85
C GLY A 164 20.21 7.72 -4.01
N VAL A 165 20.28 6.56 -3.36
CA VAL A 165 19.18 5.59 -3.33
C VAL A 165 18.07 6.12 -2.41
N THR A 166 16.87 6.19 -2.92
CA THR A 166 15.67 6.60 -2.17
C THR A 166 14.65 5.47 -2.21
N GLY A 167 13.86 5.38 -1.16
CA GLY A 167 12.78 4.42 -1.04
C GLY A 167 13.08 3.28 -0.08
N GLU A 168 12.00 2.60 0.30
CA GLU A 168 12.07 1.43 1.16
C GLU A 168 12.58 0.22 0.37
N SER A 169 13.41 -0.59 1.01
CA SER A 169 13.88 -1.85 0.45
C SER A 169 13.37 -3.01 1.30
N PHE A 170 12.71 -3.94 0.66
CA PHE A 170 12.19 -5.15 1.31
C PHE A 170 12.85 -6.39 0.74
N PRO A 171 13.11 -7.42 1.58
CA PRO A 171 13.58 -8.71 1.11
C PRO A 171 12.61 -9.32 0.08
N ALA A 172 13.14 -9.91 -0.98
CA ALA A 172 12.33 -10.46 -2.07
C ALA A 172 11.37 -11.57 -1.62
N ASP A 173 11.72 -12.34 -0.61
CA ASP A 173 10.87 -13.38 -0.01
C ASP A 173 9.69 -12.76 0.74
N VAL A 174 9.91 -11.68 1.48
CA VAL A 174 8.85 -10.90 2.14
C VAL A 174 7.88 -10.32 1.10
N LEU A 175 8.40 -9.72 0.03
CA LEU A 175 7.57 -9.20 -1.05
C LEU A 175 6.77 -10.32 -1.74
N ARG A 176 7.40 -11.48 -2.03
CA ARG A 176 6.70 -12.62 -2.63
C ARG A 176 5.54 -13.11 -1.77
N GLU A 177 5.74 -13.21 -0.47
CA GLU A 177 4.69 -13.61 0.45
C GLU A 177 3.58 -12.56 0.53
N THR A 178 3.96 -11.29 0.63
CA THR A 178 3.03 -10.15 0.62
C THR A 178 2.13 -10.19 -0.62
N PHE A 179 2.70 -10.24 -1.83
CA PHE A 179 1.91 -10.25 -3.06
C PHE A 179 1.12 -11.54 -3.26
N ARG A 180 1.59 -12.66 -2.76
CA ARG A 180 0.80 -13.90 -2.73
C ARG A 180 -0.47 -13.73 -1.89
N ASN A 181 -0.40 -12.95 -0.84
CA ASN A 181 -1.51 -12.71 0.09
C ASN A 181 -2.63 -11.81 -0.49
N TYR A 182 -2.38 -11.07 -1.57
CA TYR A 182 -3.44 -10.34 -2.28
C TYR A 182 -4.59 -11.22 -2.78
N ARG A 183 -4.38 -12.53 -2.90
CA ARG A 183 -5.45 -13.51 -3.18
C ARG A 183 -6.59 -13.51 -2.15
N TYR A 184 -6.34 -12.98 -0.96
CA TYR A 184 -7.33 -12.93 0.13
C TYR A 184 -8.19 -11.65 0.10
N VAL A 185 -7.93 -10.74 -0.82
CA VAL A 185 -8.73 -9.52 -1.02
C VAL A 185 -9.65 -9.74 -2.21
N GLU A 186 -10.92 -10.04 -1.94
CA GLU A 186 -11.90 -10.40 -2.97
C GLU A 186 -12.10 -9.30 -4.03
N ALA A 187 -12.07 -8.03 -3.59
CA ALA A 187 -12.24 -6.88 -4.48
C ALA A 187 -10.96 -6.47 -5.24
N PHE A 188 -9.85 -7.16 -5.01
CA PHE A 188 -8.57 -6.83 -5.64
C PHE A 188 -8.37 -7.65 -6.92
N HIS A 189 -8.44 -6.98 -8.06
CA HIS A 189 -8.20 -7.58 -9.36
C HIS A 189 -6.77 -7.33 -9.81
N ARG A 190 -6.07 -8.39 -10.19
CA ARG A 190 -4.69 -8.35 -10.69
C ARG A 190 -4.68 -8.48 -12.18
N TYR A 191 -3.82 -7.72 -12.83
CA TYR A 191 -3.64 -7.77 -14.27
C TYR A 191 -2.16 -7.96 -14.59
N LEU A 192 -1.86 -8.78 -15.60
CA LEU A 192 -0.52 -9.01 -16.08
C LEU A 192 -0.41 -8.49 -17.51
N SER A 193 0.50 -7.57 -17.73
CA SER A 193 0.87 -7.16 -19.08
C SER A 193 2.01 -8.00 -19.62
N ARG A 194 1.95 -8.29 -20.92
CA ARG A 194 2.98 -9.03 -21.65
C ARG A 194 3.43 -8.23 -22.85
N LEU A 195 4.71 -8.27 -23.13
CA LEU A 195 5.30 -7.70 -24.34
C LEU A 195 5.96 -8.82 -25.13
N GLY A 196 5.42 -9.12 -26.32
CA GLY A 196 5.89 -10.26 -27.12
C GLY A 196 5.79 -11.59 -26.38
N GLY A 197 4.71 -11.80 -25.63
CA GLY A 197 4.44 -12.99 -24.83
C GLY A 197 5.19 -13.08 -23.49
N ARG A 198 6.12 -12.17 -23.19
CA ARG A 198 6.89 -12.14 -21.94
C ARG A 198 6.21 -11.22 -20.90
N PRO A 199 6.11 -11.63 -19.63
CA PRO A 199 5.68 -10.76 -18.56
C PRO A 199 6.49 -9.46 -18.52
N ALA A 200 5.80 -8.30 -18.45
CA ALA A 200 6.43 -6.99 -18.54
C ALA A 200 5.90 -5.98 -17.52
N GLY A 201 4.76 -6.21 -16.89
CA GLY A 201 4.20 -5.35 -15.85
C GLY A 201 3.02 -6.04 -15.16
N GLY A 202 2.74 -5.61 -13.91
CA GLY A 202 1.71 -6.19 -13.06
C GLY A 202 0.99 -5.15 -12.21
#